data_e8f8758f9abf9ececb6570a2c97f5889
#
_entry.id   e8f8758f9abf9ececb6570a2c97f5889
#
_cell.length_a   1.000
_cell.length_b   1.000
_cell.length_c   1.000
_cell.angle_alpha   90.00
_cell.angle_beta   90.00
_cell.angle_gamma   90.00
#
_symmetry.space_group_name_H-M   'P 1'
#
loop_
_entity.id
_entity.type
_entity.pdbx_description
1 polymer ?
#
loop_
_entity_poly.entity_id
_entity_poly.type
_entity_poly.pdbx_seq_one_letter_code
_entity_poly.pdbx_strand_id
1 'polypeptide(L)'
;MSQRYITDSGDVVHALAETDLHIPEGQFVCVVGPSGCGKTTLLKIIAGFLDPTGGTARYRDQKITGPGSERGVVFQQPNLYPWFTVRENVALGMRIRKVGKKQRREKAQEYLEMVGLGDFGDTRPYELSGGMQQRAQIARVLANETDVILMDEPFGALDAITRSRLQADVLDLQRKEHRTVFFITHDVDEAVFLGDRVLVMSARPGRVVLDQDVTLSAQAGRTLGEEMRRLPEFIELRERVAGAIER
;
A
#
# COMPACT_ATOMS: atom_id res chain seq x y z
N MET A 1 13.33 11.40 10.49
CA MET A 1 12.03 11.73 11.13
C MET A 1 11.73 10.78 12.27
N SER A 2 11.00 11.25 13.32
CA SER A 2 10.62 10.43 14.48
C SER A 2 9.21 10.78 14.96
N GLN A 3 8.55 9.87 15.69
CA GLN A 3 7.19 10.09 16.20
C GLN A 3 7.03 9.65 17.64
N ARG A 4 6.46 10.53 18.45
CA ARG A 4 6.11 10.30 19.85
C ARG A 4 4.64 10.64 20.07
N TYR A 5 3.99 9.87 20.92
CA TYR A 5 2.63 10.13 21.38
C TYR A 5 2.67 10.39 22.89
N ILE A 6 1.79 11.24 23.38
CA ILE A 6 1.56 11.43 24.81
C ILE A 6 0.25 10.71 25.10
N THR A 7 0.27 9.77 26.06
CA THR A 7 -0.92 9.06 26.51
C THR A 7 -1.78 9.97 27.41
N ASP A 8 -3.02 9.60 27.66
CA ASP A 8 -3.90 10.32 28.56
C ASP A 8 -3.35 10.36 30.01
N SER A 9 -2.48 9.40 30.38
CA SER A 9 -1.74 9.39 31.66
C SER A 9 -0.52 10.32 31.68
N GLY A 10 -0.18 10.95 30.56
CA GLY A 10 0.99 11.82 30.40
C GLY A 10 2.29 11.10 30.05
N ASP A 11 2.26 9.77 29.86
CA ASP A 11 3.43 9.00 29.47
C ASP A 11 3.82 9.24 28.00
N VAL A 12 5.12 9.28 27.72
CA VAL A 12 5.63 9.42 26.34
C VAL A 12 5.88 8.06 25.71
N VAL A 13 5.14 7.75 24.65
CA VAL A 13 5.33 6.55 23.85
C VAL A 13 6.07 6.89 22.58
N HIS A 14 7.27 6.35 22.41
CA HIS A 14 8.03 6.45 21.17
C HIS A 14 7.50 5.42 20.17
N ALA A 15 6.71 5.87 19.21
CA ALA A 15 6.14 4.99 18.17
C ALA A 15 7.11 4.74 17.04
N LEU A 16 7.88 5.75 16.64
CA LEU A 16 8.89 5.66 15.59
C LEU A 16 10.18 6.32 16.09
N ALA A 17 11.27 5.55 16.12
CA ALA A 17 12.60 6.08 16.38
C ALA A 17 13.06 6.97 15.23
N GLU A 18 14.20 7.62 15.38
CA GLU A 18 14.77 8.38 14.29
C GLU A 18 15.00 7.48 13.07
N THR A 19 14.32 7.83 11.99
CA THR A 19 14.33 7.06 10.74
C THR A 19 14.71 7.99 9.60
N ASP A 20 15.74 7.63 8.86
CA ASP A 20 16.11 8.22 7.59
C ASP A 20 15.80 7.20 6.50
N LEU A 21 14.87 7.56 5.60
CA LEU A 21 14.38 6.67 4.56
C LEU A 21 14.20 7.46 3.27
N HIS A 22 14.84 7.00 2.22
CA HIS A 22 14.64 7.49 0.86
C HIS A 22 14.00 6.38 0.02
N ILE A 23 12.93 6.74 -0.69
CA ILE A 23 12.21 5.85 -1.61
C ILE A 23 12.31 6.46 -3.00
N PRO A 24 13.04 5.82 -3.93
CA PRO A 24 13.11 6.26 -5.33
C PRO A 24 11.75 6.25 -6.01
N GLU A 25 11.57 7.11 -7.00
CA GLU A 25 10.38 7.12 -7.86
C GLU A 25 10.27 5.79 -8.61
N GLY A 26 9.05 5.26 -8.69
CA GLY A 26 8.76 3.98 -9.35
C GLY A 26 9.13 2.72 -8.55
N GLN A 27 9.69 2.85 -7.33
CA GLN A 27 10.04 1.69 -6.51
C GLN A 27 8.81 1.12 -5.77
N PHE A 28 8.71 -0.20 -5.71
CA PHE A 28 7.77 -0.91 -4.85
C PHE A 28 8.47 -1.28 -3.54
N VAL A 29 8.16 -0.56 -2.46
CA VAL A 29 8.75 -0.79 -1.13
C VAL A 29 7.75 -1.48 -0.22
N CYS A 30 8.09 -2.67 0.26
CA CYS A 30 7.31 -3.39 1.25
C CYS A 30 7.87 -3.16 2.66
N VAL A 31 6.97 -3.02 3.65
CA VAL A 31 7.32 -2.83 5.05
C VAL A 31 6.68 -3.93 5.88
N VAL A 32 7.51 -4.72 6.55
CA VAL A 32 7.08 -5.80 7.44
C VAL A 32 7.58 -5.56 8.87
N GLY A 33 6.96 -6.25 9.82
CA GLY A 33 7.36 -6.18 11.24
C GLY A 33 6.19 -6.48 12.16
N PRO A 34 6.43 -6.63 13.47
CA PRO A 34 5.41 -7.02 14.43
C PRO A 34 4.29 -5.97 14.55
N SER A 35 3.15 -6.37 15.11
CA SER A 35 2.04 -5.45 15.37
C SER A 35 2.48 -4.33 16.31
N GLY A 36 2.07 -3.09 16.00
CA GLY A 36 2.38 -1.92 16.82
C GLY A 36 3.82 -1.39 16.70
N CYS A 37 4.63 -1.89 15.75
CA CYS A 37 5.99 -1.38 15.52
C CYS A 37 6.06 -0.04 14.77
N GLY A 38 4.93 0.58 14.42
CA GLY A 38 4.92 1.92 13.81
C GLY A 38 4.76 1.95 12.29
N LYS A 39 4.51 0.84 11.60
CA LYS A 39 4.29 0.79 10.12
C LYS A 39 3.19 1.76 9.67
N THR A 40 2.00 1.64 10.25
CA THR A 40 0.88 2.55 9.96
C THR A 40 1.17 4.00 10.36
N THR A 41 1.98 4.23 11.41
CA THR A 41 2.43 5.59 11.79
C THR A 41 3.32 6.17 10.68
N LEU A 42 4.26 5.39 10.17
CA LEU A 42 5.13 5.79 9.07
C LEU A 42 4.31 6.11 7.81
N LEU A 43 3.35 5.23 7.45
CA LEU A 43 2.43 5.45 6.34
C LEU A 43 1.63 6.75 6.52
N LYS A 44 1.08 7.01 7.72
CA LYS A 44 0.32 8.24 8.00
C LYS A 44 1.17 9.50 7.85
N ILE A 45 2.44 9.45 8.22
CA ILE A 45 3.38 10.57 8.02
C ILE A 45 3.61 10.79 6.52
N ILE A 46 3.86 9.75 5.75
CA ILE A 46 4.05 9.84 4.28
C ILE A 46 2.77 10.33 3.59
N ALA A 47 1.60 9.90 4.06
CA ALA A 47 0.30 10.36 3.54
C ALA A 47 -0.01 11.83 3.87
N GLY A 48 0.68 12.41 4.86
CA GLY A 48 0.38 13.75 5.37
C GLY A 48 -0.82 13.80 6.33
N PHE A 49 -1.22 12.66 6.89
CA PHE A 49 -2.27 12.59 7.93
C PHE A 49 -1.71 12.82 9.33
N LEU A 50 -0.40 12.82 9.48
CA LEU A 50 0.30 12.99 10.75
C LEU A 50 1.60 13.74 10.49
N ASP A 51 1.81 14.83 11.22
CA ASP A 51 3.10 15.51 11.24
C ASP A 51 4.07 14.75 12.16
N PRO A 52 5.33 14.51 11.73
CA PRO A 52 6.32 13.89 12.61
C PRO A 52 6.70 14.84 13.76
N THR A 53 6.90 14.30 14.97
CA THR A 53 7.34 15.10 16.13
C THR A 53 8.80 15.55 16.03
N GLY A 54 9.60 14.91 15.18
CA GLY A 54 10.97 15.29 14.90
C GLY A 54 11.36 14.99 13.46
N GLY A 55 12.15 15.88 12.87
CA GLY A 55 12.54 15.76 11.46
C GLY A 55 11.45 16.17 10.46
N THR A 56 11.53 15.72 9.22
CA THR A 56 10.59 16.09 8.15
C THR A 56 10.36 14.93 7.21
N ALA A 57 9.13 14.83 6.65
CA ALA A 57 8.84 14.02 5.48
C ALA A 57 8.78 14.93 4.24
N ARG A 58 9.26 14.45 3.11
CA ARG A 58 9.27 15.18 1.85
C ARG A 58 8.73 14.30 0.74
N TYR A 59 8.00 14.93 -0.17
CA TYR A 59 7.65 14.35 -1.46
C TYR A 59 8.35 15.19 -2.52
N ARG A 60 9.25 14.57 -3.29
CA ARG A 60 10.24 15.28 -4.09
C ARG A 60 10.96 16.28 -3.17
N ASP A 61 11.15 17.51 -3.58
CA ASP A 61 11.83 18.54 -2.76
C ASP A 61 10.91 19.30 -1.80
N GLN A 62 9.60 18.99 -1.79
CA GLN A 62 8.62 19.71 -0.98
C GLN A 62 8.33 19.01 0.33
N LYS A 63 8.29 19.77 1.44
CA LYS A 63 7.84 19.23 2.73
C LYS A 63 6.38 18.83 2.65
N ILE A 64 6.07 17.63 3.15
CA ILE A 64 4.70 17.16 3.34
C ILE A 64 4.12 17.89 4.53
N THR A 65 3.07 18.69 4.31
CA THR A 65 2.36 19.48 5.35
C THR A 65 0.89 19.10 5.46
N GLY A 66 0.45 18.08 4.70
CA GLY A 66 -0.93 17.61 4.70
C GLY A 66 -1.17 16.58 3.61
N PRO A 67 -2.39 16.04 3.52
CA PRO A 67 -2.79 15.16 2.42
C PRO A 67 -2.65 15.85 1.06
N GLY A 68 -2.26 15.09 0.04
CA GLY A 68 -2.08 15.61 -1.32
C GLY A 68 -2.66 14.67 -2.37
N SER A 69 -3.05 15.23 -3.51
CA SER A 69 -3.66 14.47 -4.62
C SER A 69 -2.67 13.52 -5.31
N GLU A 70 -1.37 13.72 -5.11
CA GLU A 70 -0.29 12.87 -5.62
C GLU A 70 -0.08 11.59 -4.81
N ARG A 71 -0.73 11.46 -3.65
CA ARG A 71 -0.63 10.31 -2.74
C ARG A 71 -1.99 9.67 -2.53
N GLY A 72 -2.18 8.46 -3.04
CA GLY A 72 -3.38 7.66 -2.82
C GLY A 72 -3.19 6.70 -1.65
N VAL A 73 -4.23 6.51 -0.81
CA VAL A 73 -4.16 5.63 0.35
C VAL A 73 -5.23 4.56 0.29
N VAL A 74 -4.78 3.28 0.35
CA VAL A 74 -5.62 2.11 0.60
C VAL A 74 -5.49 1.77 2.08
N PHE A 75 -6.57 1.94 2.83
CA PHE A 75 -6.61 1.65 4.26
C PHE A 75 -6.88 0.16 4.51
N GLN A 76 -6.46 -0.32 5.68
CA GLN A 76 -6.72 -1.68 6.13
C GLN A 76 -8.22 -2.00 6.19
N GLN A 77 -9.04 -1.05 6.67
CA GLN A 77 -10.50 -1.16 6.61
C GLN A 77 -11.04 -0.38 5.42
N PRO A 78 -11.96 -0.95 4.64
CA PRO A 78 -12.57 -0.24 3.52
C PRO A 78 -13.30 1.01 3.98
N ASN A 79 -13.00 2.14 3.35
CA ASN A 79 -13.61 3.44 3.66
C ASN A 79 -14.37 4.02 2.46
N LEU A 80 -15.19 3.19 1.82
CA LEU A 80 -16.06 3.63 0.74
C LEU A 80 -17.16 4.56 1.25
N TYR A 81 -17.51 5.55 0.43
CA TYR A 81 -18.62 6.46 0.73
C TYR A 81 -19.96 5.73 0.55
N PRO A 82 -20.75 5.51 1.61
CA PRO A 82 -21.93 4.66 1.56
C PRO A 82 -23.09 5.25 0.74
N TRP A 83 -23.09 6.57 0.52
CA TRP A 83 -24.07 7.28 -0.31
C TRP A 83 -23.76 7.29 -1.81
N PHE A 84 -22.59 6.81 -2.22
CA PHE A 84 -22.21 6.60 -3.62
C PHE A 84 -22.34 5.12 -4.00
N THR A 85 -22.59 4.86 -5.29
CA THR A 85 -22.42 3.51 -5.83
C THR A 85 -20.95 3.14 -5.85
N VAL A 86 -20.63 1.86 -6.07
CA VAL A 86 -19.26 1.36 -6.20
C VAL A 86 -18.54 2.09 -7.34
N ARG A 87 -19.19 2.23 -8.49
CA ARG A 87 -18.66 2.98 -9.65
C ARG A 87 -18.42 4.45 -9.32
N GLU A 88 -19.34 5.09 -8.60
CA GLU A 88 -19.18 6.49 -8.19
C GLU A 88 -18.03 6.66 -7.20
N ASN A 89 -17.81 5.69 -6.29
CA ASN A 89 -16.65 5.66 -5.41
C ASN A 89 -15.35 5.61 -6.21
N VAL A 90 -15.24 4.71 -7.18
CA VAL A 90 -14.05 4.60 -8.04
C VAL A 90 -13.85 5.85 -8.89
N ALA A 91 -14.93 6.43 -9.41
CA ALA A 91 -14.88 7.63 -10.25
C ALA A 91 -14.66 8.95 -9.48
N LEU A 92 -14.65 8.93 -8.15
CA LEU A 92 -14.70 10.15 -7.34
C LEU A 92 -13.53 11.10 -7.59
N GLY A 93 -12.29 10.60 -7.57
CA GLY A 93 -11.13 11.44 -7.81
C GLY A 93 -11.09 12.03 -9.22
N MET A 94 -11.50 11.27 -10.23
CA MET A 94 -11.66 11.77 -11.59
C MET A 94 -12.75 12.85 -11.66
N ARG A 95 -13.84 12.72 -10.88
CA ARG A 95 -14.88 13.74 -10.77
C ARG A 95 -14.34 15.05 -10.15
N ILE A 96 -13.52 14.95 -9.12
CA ILE A 96 -12.88 16.10 -8.47
C ILE A 96 -11.94 16.80 -9.46
N ARG A 97 -11.19 16.06 -10.28
CA ARG A 97 -10.36 16.58 -11.36
C ARG A 97 -11.15 17.06 -12.59
N LYS A 98 -12.48 17.08 -12.53
CA LYS A 98 -13.38 17.54 -13.59
C LYS A 98 -13.31 16.73 -14.89
N VAL A 99 -12.91 15.44 -14.82
CA VAL A 99 -12.97 14.53 -15.96
C VAL A 99 -14.43 14.34 -16.42
N GLY A 100 -14.67 14.31 -17.72
CA GLY A 100 -15.99 14.19 -18.32
C GLY A 100 -16.77 12.95 -17.85
N LYS A 101 -18.09 13.05 -17.70
CA LYS A 101 -18.95 11.98 -17.12
C LYS A 101 -18.80 10.65 -17.85
N LYS A 102 -18.76 10.66 -19.18
CA LYS A 102 -18.61 9.45 -19.99
C LYS A 102 -17.23 8.79 -19.72
N GLN A 103 -16.16 9.54 -19.88
CA GLN A 103 -14.79 9.06 -19.73
C GLN A 103 -14.53 8.49 -18.31
N ARG A 104 -14.95 9.20 -17.24
CA ARG A 104 -14.74 8.69 -15.88
C ARG A 104 -15.57 7.44 -15.57
N ARG A 105 -16.76 7.26 -16.23
CA ARG A 105 -17.56 6.05 -16.08
C ARG A 105 -16.91 4.86 -16.76
N GLU A 106 -16.39 5.05 -17.98
CA GLU A 106 -15.65 4.03 -18.73
C GLU A 106 -14.40 3.61 -17.95
N LYS A 107 -13.60 4.57 -17.52
CA LYS A 107 -12.37 4.29 -16.76
C LYS A 107 -12.67 3.63 -15.41
N ALA A 108 -13.70 4.05 -14.69
CA ALA A 108 -14.10 3.39 -13.46
C ALA A 108 -14.55 1.94 -13.71
N GLN A 109 -15.19 1.66 -14.84
CA GLN A 109 -15.56 0.30 -15.23
C GLN A 109 -14.34 -0.58 -15.48
N GLU A 110 -13.30 -0.07 -16.18
CA GLU A 110 -12.04 -0.79 -16.42
C GLU A 110 -11.37 -1.23 -15.11
N TYR A 111 -11.29 -0.31 -14.13
CA TYR A 111 -10.70 -0.65 -12.83
C TYR A 111 -11.60 -1.60 -12.01
N LEU A 112 -12.92 -1.53 -12.14
CA LEU A 112 -13.83 -2.49 -11.52
C LEU A 112 -13.69 -3.88 -12.14
N GLU A 113 -13.52 -3.99 -13.44
CA GLU A 113 -13.25 -5.25 -14.13
C GLU A 113 -11.91 -5.86 -13.70
N MET A 114 -10.86 -5.04 -13.61
CA MET A 114 -9.55 -5.45 -13.09
C MET A 114 -9.66 -6.13 -11.73
N VAL A 115 -10.43 -5.53 -10.80
CA VAL A 115 -10.59 -6.10 -9.45
C VAL A 115 -11.73 -7.14 -9.36
N GLY A 116 -12.32 -7.57 -10.48
CA GLY A 116 -13.38 -8.57 -10.54
C GLY A 116 -14.71 -8.09 -9.94
N LEU A 117 -15.03 -6.80 -10.12
CA LEU A 117 -16.28 -6.15 -9.67
C LEU A 117 -17.05 -5.47 -10.79
N GLY A 118 -16.82 -5.86 -12.07
CA GLY A 118 -17.44 -5.24 -13.24
C GLY A 118 -18.95 -5.16 -13.15
N ASP A 119 -19.61 -6.23 -12.69
CA ASP A 119 -21.06 -6.34 -12.57
C ASP A 119 -21.63 -5.61 -11.34
N PHE A 120 -20.78 -5.18 -10.40
CA PHE A 120 -21.19 -4.55 -9.13
C PHE A 120 -21.08 -3.02 -9.13
N GLY A 121 -20.87 -2.41 -10.30
CA GLY A 121 -20.63 -0.97 -10.39
C GLY A 121 -21.78 -0.11 -9.89
N ASP A 122 -23.03 -0.55 -10.04
CA ASP A 122 -24.21 0.22 -9.67
C ASP A 122 -24.79 -0.17 -8.29
N THR A 123 -24.16 -1.13 -7.57
CA THR A 123 -24.50 -1.50 -6.17
C THR A 123 -23.95 -0.49 -5.17
N ARG A 124 -24.46 -0.54 -3.93
CA ARG A 124 -23.97 0.28 -2.81
C ARG A 124 -22.90 -0.48 -2.00
N PRO A 125 -21.97 0.23 -1.34
CA PRO A 125 -20.92 -0.43 -0.55
C PRO A 125 -21.45 -1.41 0.50
N TYR A 126 -22.55 -1.10 1.17
CA TYR A 126 -23.14 -1.95 2.20
C TYR A 126 -23.79 -3.25 1.66
N GLU A 127 -23.95 -3.37 0.34
CA GLU A 127 -24.42 -4.59 -0.33
C GLU A 127 -23.28 -5.54 -0.68
N LEU A 128 -22.02 -5.10 -0.49
CA LEU A 128 -20.82 -5.86 -0.81
C LEU A 128 -20.27 -6.58 0.42
N SER A 129 -19.66 -7.74 0.22
CA SER A 129 -18.82 -8.38 1.25
C SER A 129 -17.59 -7.52 1.59
N GLY A 130 -16.97 -7.75 2.75
CA GLY A 130 -15.77 -7.01 3.16
C GLY A 130 -14.62 -7.11 2.15
N GLY A 131 -14.39 -8.30 1.58
CA GLY A 131 -13.38 -8.49 0.52
C GLY A 131 -13.74 -7.76 -0.78
N MET A 132 -15.03 -7.67 -1.15
CA MET A 132 -15.48 -6.88 -2.30
C MET A 132 -15.29 -5.37 -2.04
N GLN A 133 -15.60 -4.90 -0.83
CA GLN A 133 -15.38 -3.50 -0.45
C GLN A 133 -13.89 -3.15 -0.51
N GLN A 134 -13.02 -4.04 -0.05
CA GLN A 134 -11.58 -3.85 -0.12
C GLN A 134 -11.08 -3.74 -1.57
N ARG A 135 -11.56 -4.62 -2.46
CA ARG A 135 -11.26 -4.56 -3.90
C ARG A 135 -11.75 -3.26 -4.53
N ALA A 136 -12.95 -2.80 -4.18
CA ALA A 136 -13.48 -1.53 -4.66
C ALA A 136 -12.65 -0.32 -4.16
N GLN A 137 -12.14 -0.36 -2.92
CA GLN A 137 -11.24 0.65 -2.40
C GLN A 137 -9.92 0.68 -3.19
N ILE A 138 -9.33 -0.48 -3.49
CA ILE A 138 -8.12 -0.57 -4.31
C ILE A 138 -8.39 0.04 -5.69
N ALA A 139 -9.47 -0.36 -6.37
CA ALA A 139 -9.87 0.20 -7.66
C ALA A 139 -10.01 1.74 -7.61
N ARG A 140 -10.62 2.28 -6.54
CA ARG A 140 -10.76 3.73 -6.33
C ARG A 140 -9.41 4.45 -6.28
N VAL A 141 -8.42 3.87 -5.59
CA VAL A 141 -7.10 4.48 -5.47
C VAL A 141 -6.33 4.37 -6.79
N LEU A 142 -6.36 3.21 -7.43
CA LEU A 142 -5.67 2.99 -8.71
C LEU A 142 -6.24 3.89 -9.82
N ALA A 143 -7.55 4.09 -9.87
CA ALA A 143 -8.21 4.96 -10.85
C ALA A 143 -7.86 6.46 -10.71
N ASN A 144 -7.27 6.85 -9.58
CA ASN A 144 -6.84 8.23 -9.35
C ASN A 144 -5.53 8.60 -10.01
N GLU A 145 -4.76 7.65 -10.54
CA GLU A 145 -3.48 7.91 -11.22
C GLU A 145 -2.53 8.76 -10.37
N THR A 146 -2.46 8.44 -9.07
CA THR A 146 -1.56 9.12 -8.13
C THR A 146 -0.12 8.64 -8.34
N ASP A 147 0.86 9.51 -8.12
CA ASP A 147 2.30 9.18 -8.25
C ASP A 147 2.75 8.17 -7.19
N VAL A 148 2.19 8.29 -5.99
CA VAL A 148 2.49 7.43 -4.85
C VAL A 148 1.24 6.71 -4.37
N ILE A 149 1.34 5.41 -4.19
CA ILE A 149 0.27 4.56 -3.65
C ILE A 149 0.75 4.02 -2.28
N LEU A 150 0.00 4.33 -1.25
CA LEU A 150 0.25 3.87 0.11
C LEU A 150 -0.79 2.81 0.46
N MET A 151 -0.36 1.62 0.85
CA MET A 151 -1.26 0.51 1.14
C MET A 151 -1.01 -0.05 2.55
N ASP A 152 -2.04 -0.10 3.38
CA ASP A 152 -1.97 -0.68 4.73
C ASP A 152 -2.73 -2.00 4.77
N GLU A 153 -2.02 -3.12 4.69
CA GLU A 153 -2.54 -4.50 4.67
C GLU A 153 -3.71 -4.71 3.68
N PRO A 154 -3.58 -4.31 2.40
CA PRO A 154 -4.72 -4.20 1.47
C PRO A 154 -5.36 -5.55 1.11
N PHE A 155 -4.64 -6.66 1.28
CA PHE A 155 -5.10 -7.97 0.85
C PHE A 155 -5.53 -8.89 2.01
N GLY A 156 -5.50 -8.40 3.26
CA GLY A 156 -5.78 -9.21 4.45
C GLY A 156 -7.19 -9.82 4.50
N ALA A 157 -8.18 -9.14 3.91
CA ALA A 157 -9.58 -9.59 3.88
C ALA A 157 -9.92 -10.48 2.66
N LEU A 158 -8.94 -10.82 1.80
CA LEU A 158 -9.16 -11.55 0.56
C LEU A 158 -8.85 -13.05 0.72
N ASP A 159 -9.61 -13.88 0.01
CA ASP A 159 -9.26 -15.28 -0.18
C ASP A 159 -7.97 -15.46 -1.01
N ALA A 160 -7.33 -16.61 -0.93
CA ALA A 160 -6.02 -16.86 -1.51
C ALA A 160 -5.98 -16.66 -3.04
N ILE A 161 -7.01 -17.11 -3.75
CA ILE A 161 -7.06 -17.04 -5.23
C ILE A 161 -7.22 -15.59 -5.67
N THR A 162 -8.18 -14.87 -5.09
CA THR A 162 -8.42 -13.45 -5.36
C THR A 162 -7.21 -12.60 -5.01
N ARG A 163 -6.55 -12.91 -3.87
CA ARG A 163 -5.33 -12.24 -3.43
C ARG A 163 -4.21 -12.39 -4.46
N SER A 164 -3.89 -13.61 -4.87
CA SER A 164 -2.80 -13.87 -5.82
C SER A 164 -3.02 -13.16 -7.16
N ARG A 165 -4.26 -13.16 -7.66
CA ARG A 165 -4.62 -12.44 -8.88
C ARG A 165 -4.42 -10.94 -8.73
N LEU A 166 -4.95 -10.36 -7.66
CA LEU A 166 -4.90 -8.91 -7.45
C LEU A 166 -3.48 -8.41 -7.16
N GLN A 167 -2.63 -9.22 -6.52
CA GLN A 167 -1.20 -8.96 -6.38
C GLN A 167 -0.52 -8.81 -7.74
N ALA A 168 -0.79 -9.73 -8.66
CA ALA A 168 -0.27 -9.67 -10.02
C ALA A 168 -0.77 -8.43 -10.77
N ASP A 169 -2.07 -8.13 -10.71
CA ASP A 169 -2.68 -6.98 -11.38
C ASP A 169 -2.09 -5.65 -10.87
N VAL A 170 -1.89 -5.51 -9.54
CA VAL A 170 -1.28 -4.32 -8.92
C VAL A 170 0.19 -4.17 -9.33
N LEU A 171 0.93 -5.26 -9.39
CA LEU A 171 2.34 -5.25 -9.78
C LEU A 171 2.50 -4.90 -11.27
N ASP A 172 1.66 -5.45 -12.13
CA ASP A 172 1.65 -5.13 -13.57
C ASP A 172 1.32 -3.65 -13.81
N LEU A 173 0.32 -3.13 -13.09
CA LEU A 173 -0.04 -1.72 -13.17
C LEU A 173 1.10 -0.81 -12.70
N GLN A 174 1.73 -1.15 -11.57
CA GLN A 174 2.85 -0.39 -11.01
C GLN A 174 4.01 -0.32 -12.00
N ARG A 175 4.39 -1.44 -12.60
CA ARG A 175 5.46 -1.52 -13.61
C ARG A 175 5.12 -0.73 -14.87
N LYS A 176 3.89 -0.86 -15.36
CA LYS A 176 3.42 -0.17 -16.57
C LYS A 176 3.39 1.35 -16.41
N GLU A 177 2.98 1.83 -15.23
CA GLU A 177 2.77 3.23 -14.97
C GLU A 177 3.90 3.88 -14.14
N HIS A 178 4.93 3.10 -13.76
CA HIS A 178 6.07 3.54 -12.94
C HIS A 178 5.66 4.26 -11.65
N ARG A 179 4.59 3.79 -10.99
CA ARG A 179 4.12 4.37 -9.73
C ARG A 179 4.99 3.93 -8.58
N THR A 180 5.24 4.82 -7.64
CA THR A 180 5.88 4.47 -6.38
C THR A 180 4.86 3.83 -5.44
N VAL A 181 5.19 2.67 -4.85
CA VAL A 181 4.30 1.96 -3.93
C VAL A 181 4.98 1.80 -2.58
N PHE A 182 4.28 2.18 -1.52
CA PHE A 182 4.64 1.89 -0.13
C PHE A 182 3.59 0.95 0.45
N PHE A 183 3.99 -0.27 0.72
CA PHE A 183 3.10 -1.38 1.01
C PHE A 183 3.39 -1.97 2.37
N ILE A 184 2.41 -1.96 3.27
CA ILE A 184 2.51 -2.59 4.57
C ILE A 184 1.84 -3.96 4.52
N THR A 185 2.54 -4.96 5.01
CA THR A 185 2.01 -6.31 5.22
C THR A 185 2.65 -6.97 6.44
N HIS A 186 2.00 -7.99 6.97
CA HIS A 186 2.58 -8.90 7.96
C HIS A 186 3.03 -10.23 7.32
N ASP A 187 2.78 -10.42 6.03
CA ASP A 187 3.13 -11.62 5.27
C ASP A 187 4.47 -11.40 4.56
N VAL A 188 5.50 -12.15 4.97
CA VAL A 188 6.85 -12.06 4.42
C VAL A 188 6.90 -12.55 2.96
N ASP A 189 6.14 -13.60 2.63
CA ASP A 189 6.05 -14.10 1.26
C ASP A 189 5.47 -13.02 0.33
N GLU A 190 4.44 -12.31 0.78
CA GLU A 190 3.86 -11.19 0.05
C GLU A 190 4.86 -10.05 -0.15
N ALA A 191 5.60 -9.69 0.89
CA ALA A 191 6.59 -8.62 0.82
C ALA A 191 7.73 -8.92 -0.17
N VAL A 192 8.26 -10.14 -0.15
CA VAL A 192 9.33 -10.58 -1.08
C VAL A 192 8.80 -10.76 -2.50
N PHE A 193 7.53 -11.15 -2.65
CA PHE A 193 6.90 -11.34 -3.96
C PHE A 193 6.65 -10.01 -4.68
N LEU A 194 6.18 -8.98 -3.95
CA LEU A 194 5.74 -7.69 -4.52
C LEU A 194 6.86 -6.65 -4.56
N GLY A 195 7.73 -6.64 -3.54
CA GLY A 195 8.68 -5.56 -3.33
C GLY A 195 9.91 -5.63 -4.22
N ASP A 196 10.34 -4.47 -4.72
CA ASP A 196 11.72 -4.27 -5.19
C ASP A 196 12.66 -4.11 -3.99
N ARG A 197 12.10 -3.76 -2.81
CA ARG A 197 12.82 -3.53 -1.56
C ARG A 197 11.93 -3.87 -0.37
N VAL A 198 12.47 -4.56 0.61
CA VAL A 198 11.76 -4.93 1.85
C VAL A 198 12.44 -4.28 3.04
N LEU A 199 11.66 -3.52 3.81
CA LEU A 199 12.07 -2.92 5.07
C LEU A 199 11.49 -3.74 6.23
N VAL A 200 12.34 -4.18 7.15
CA VAL A 200 11.89 -4.83 8.39
C VAL A 200 11.94 -3.82 9.53
N MET A 201 10.83 -3.64 10.20
CA MET A 201 10.74 -2.78 11.37
C MET A 201 10.75 -3.59 12.67
N SER A 202 11.56 -3.16 13.64
CA SER A 202 11.60 -3.75 15.00
C SER A 202 10.35 -3.40 15.82
N ALA A 203 10.15 -4.11 16.93
CA ALA A 203 9.22 -3.72 18.00
C ALA A 203 9.55 -2.31 18.55
N ARG A 204 8.62 -1.75 19.36
CA ARG A 204 8.71 -0.37 19.90
C ARG A 204 10.04 -0.08 20.62
N PRO A 205 10.66 1.08 20.35
CA PRO A 205 10.33 2.05 19.30
C PRO A 205 10.62 1.48 17.91
N GLY A 206 9.68 1.69 16.98
CA GLY A 206 9.84 1.20 15.60
C GLY A 206 11.04 1.84 14.93
N ARG A 207 11.90 1.02 14.38
CA ARG A 207 13.06 1.40 13.57
C ARG A 207 13.31 0.38 12.49
N VAL A 208 13.85 0.80 11.38
CA VAL A 208 14.28 -0.13 10.32
C VAL A 208 15.49 -0.90 10.81
N VAL A 209 15.38 -2.23 10.93
CA VAL A 209 16.43 -3.15 11.37
C VAL A 209 17.05 -3.93 10.21
N LEU A 210 16.32 -4.06 9.11
CA LEU A 210 16.82 -4.60 7.86
C LEU A 210 16.23 -3.77 6.70
N ASP A 211 17.09 -3.48 5.75
CA ASP A 211 16.78 -2.82 4.49
C ASP A 211 17.35 -3.71 3.39
N GLN A 212 16.47 -4.43 2.68
CA GLN A 212 16.84 -5.50 1.76
C GLN A 212 16.32 -5.23 0.37
N ASP A 213 17.23 -5.07 -0.59
CA ASP A 213 16.85 -5.06 -2.00
C ASP A 213 16.43 -6.46 -2.46
N VAL A 214 15.35 -6.52 -3.24
CA VAL A 214 14.81 -7.74 -3.84
C VAL A 214 15.04 -7.69 -5.34
N THR A 215 16.03 -8.44 -5.81
CA THR A 215 16.43 -8.43 -7.22
C THR A 215 15.69 -9.45 -8.09
N LEU A 216 14.85 -10.29 -7.50
CA LEU A 216 14.12 -11.37 -8.20
C LEU A 216 13.22 -10.86 -9.32
N SER A 217 12.58 -9.73 -9.12
CA SER A 217 11.67 -9.15 -10.13
C SER A 217 12.39 -8.72 -11.40
N ALA A 218 13.65 -8.29 -11.27
CA ALA A 218 14.48 -7.88 -12.41
C ALA A 218 15.06 -9.07 -13.18
N GLN A 219 15.35 -10.18 -12.50
CA GLN A 219 15.98 -11.38 -13.08
C GLN A 219 14.96 -12.37 -13.64
N ALA A 220 13.81 -12.51 -13.00
CA ALA A 220 12.77 -13.47 -13.41
C ALA A 220 11.97 -13.05 -14.65
N GLY A 221 12.29 -11.89 -15.23
CA GLY A 221 11.86 -11.43 -16.56
C GLY A 221 10.56 -11.99 -17.10
N ARG A 222 9.47 -12.19 -16.29
CA ARG A 222 8.12 -12.50 -16.79
C ARG A 222 7.32 -13.58 -16.04
N THR A 223 7.86 -14.33 -15.10
CA THR A 223 7.05 -15.35 -14.42
C THR A 223 6.56 -14.80 -13.09
N LEU A 224 5.51 -13.96 -13.16
CA LEU A 224 4.72 -13.58 -12.00
C LEU A 224 3.80 -14.76 -11.67
N GLY A 225 4.13 -15.52 -10.64
CA GLY A 225 3.29 -16.65 -10.25
C GLY A 225 3.91 -17.48 -9.12
N GLU A 226 3.27 -18.59 -8.79
CA GLU A 226 3.74 -19.53 -7.78
C GLU A 226 5.15 -20.08 -8.04
N GLU A 227 5.59 -20.09 -9.30
CA GLU A 227 6.93 -20.55 -9.70
C GLU A 227 8.03 -19.66 -9.08
N MET A 228 7.81 -18.35 -9.00
CA MET A 228 8.79 -17.44 -8.38
C MET A 228 9.02 -17.79 -6.90
N ARG A 229 7.98 -18.19 -6.19
CA ARG A 229 8.05 -18.58 -4.77
C ARG A 229 8.85 -19.86 -4.52
N ARG A 230 9.13 -20.64 -5.58
CA ARG A 230 9.93 -21.89 -5.51
C ARG A 230 11.41 -21.66 -5.82
N LEU A 231 11.79 -20.45 -6.25
CA LEU A 231 13.18 -20.13 -6.53
C LEU A 231 14.01 -20.16 -5.24
N PRO A 232 15.23 -20.75 -5.25
CA PRO A 232 16.12 -20.75 -4.09
C PRO A 232 16.38 -19.34 -3.55
N GLU A 233 16.57 -18.36 -4.43
CA GLU A 233 16.81 -16.97 -4.08
C GLU A 233 15.61 -16.33 -3.36
N PHE A 234 14.38 -16.69 -3.76
CA PHE A 234 13.17 -16.24 -3.06
C PHE A 234 13.12 -16.82 -1.63
N ILE A 235 13.42 -18.11 -1.49
CA ILE A 235 13.41 -18.81 -0.20
C ILE A 235 14.47 -18.19 0.73
N GLU A 236 15.67 -17.93 0.23
CA GLU A 236 16.75 -17.28 0.99
C GLU A 236 16.37 -15.88 1.47
N LEU A 237 15.80 -15.05 0.57
CA LEU A 237 15.32 -13.71 0.92
C LEU A 237 14.21 -13.75 1.96
N ARG A 238 13.24 -14.64 1.80
CA ARG A 238 12.15 -14.86 2.75
C ARG A 238 12.69 -15.22 4.15
N GLU A 239 13.61 -16.16 4.23
CA GLU A 239 14.22 -16.58 5.51
C GLU A 239 15.02 -15.46 6.16
N ARG A 240 15.76 -14.69 5.38
CA ARG A 240 16.50 -13.51 5.86
C ARG A 240 15.57 -12.46 6.43
N VAL A 241 14.48 -12.14 5.73
CA VAL A 241 13.48 -11.16 6.18
C VAL A 241 12.76 -11.67 7.43
N ALA A 242 12.32 -12.93 7.45
CA ALA A 242 11.65 -13.55 8.59
C ALA A 242 12.56 -13.54 9.84
N GLY A 243 13.81 -13.96 9.69
CA GLY A 243 14.78 -13.97 10.81
C GLY A 243 15.15 -12.58 11.34
N ALA A 244 14.89 -11.51 10.57
CA ALA A 244 15.06 -10.14 11.05
C ALA A 244 13.86 -9.63 11.86
N ILE A 245 12.65 -10.19 11.69
CA ILE A 245 11.46 -9.86 12.46
C ILE A 245 11.53 -10.44 13.88
N GLU A 246 12.15 -11.61 14.04
CA GLU A 246 12.22 -12.36 15.30
C GLU A 246 13.28 -11.82 16.27
N ARG A 247 14.17 -10.96 15.82
CA ARG A 247 15.23 -10.32 16.62
C ARG A 247 14.79 -9.02 17.26
#